data_2e45c4882d193e0f3999a04b023b8d3a
#
_entry.id   2e45c4882d193e0f3999a04b023b8d3a
#
_cell.length_a   1.000
_cell.length_b   1.000
_cell.length_c   1.000
_cell.angle_alpha   90.00
_cell.angle_beta   90.00
_cell.angle_gamma   90.00
#
_symmetry.space_group_name_H-M   'P 1'
#
loop_
_entity.id
_entity.type
_entity.pdbx_description
1 polymer ?
#
loop_
_entity_poly.entity_id
_entity_poly.type
_entity_poly.pdbx_seq_one_letter_code
_entity_poly.pdbx_strand_id
1 'polypeptide(L)'
;MELGLEGTAALVTGGAGGIGAATARALAGEGVRVAVHYHSSKTQAERLAHEIGGVALQADLRDEAQATELIPAAVEALGRLDACVANAGVWPSEDVPVGRLPLERWRATIDANLTATFLTARAFCRHIEATGSGSLVLIASTAGLFGEAGHADYAAAKAAIGQGLALSLKNEVVRTAPRARVNVVAPGWTVSPMTAKDLTEETVAQVTATMALRKVADTDDIARSVAFLCSERAAGHVTGQVLTVAGGMEGRLLHGEVGPGGRLP
;
A
#
# COMPACT_ATOMS: atom_id res chain seq x y z
N MET A 1 14.39 16.62 7.52
CA MET A 1 13.79 17.19 6.29
C MET A 1 12.41 17.65 6.69
N GLU A 2 12.06 18.88 6.47
CA GLU A 2 10.68 19.34 6.68
C GLU A 2 9.82 18.89 5.50
N LEU A 3 8.79 18.10 5.77
CA LEU A 3 7.89 17.61 4.73
C LEU A 3 6.87 18.68 4.27
N GLY A 4 6.59 19.69 5.10
CA GLY A 4 5.62 20.76 4.78
C GLY A 4 4.19 20.21 4.63
N LEU A 5 3.83 19.21 5.43
CA LEU A 5 2.53 18.56 5.43
C LEU A 5 1.55 19.18 6.43
N GLU A 6 2.02 20.06 7.31
CA GLU A 6 1.19 20.68 8.35
C GLU A 6 -0.07 21.35 7.75
N GLY A 7 -1.22 21.08 8.35
CA GLY A 7 -2.52 21.61 7.92
C GLY A 7 -3.13 20.96 6.69
N THR A 8 -2.44 20.00 6.06
CA THR A 8 -3.02 19.18 4.99
C THR A 8 -3.93 18.09 5.55
N ALA A 9 -4.60 17.36 4.65
CA ALA A 9 -5.48 16.26 5.02
C ALA A 9 -5.23 15.02 4.15
N ALA A 10 -5.32 13.83 4.75
CA ALA A 10 -5.09 12.58 4.07
C ALA A 10 -6.10 11.50 4.46
N LEU A 11 -6.47 10.66 3.49
CA LEU A 11 -7.18 9.41 3.71
C LEU A 11 -6.19 8.24 3.64
N VAL A 12 -6.23 7.34 4.62
CA VAL A 12 -5.46 6.09 4.61
C VAL A 12 -6.42 4.91 4.59
N THR A 13 -6.51 4.20 3.47
CA THR A 13 -7.36 3.01 3.39
C THR A 13 -6.69 1.81 4.06
N GLY A 14 -7.51 0.97 4.73
CA GLY A 14 -6.96 -0.08 5.59
C GLY A 14 -6.10 0.48 6.73
N GLY A 15 -6.43 1.69 7.21
CA GLY A 15 -5.67 2.43 8.20
C GLY A 15 -5.73 1.88 9.63
N ALA A 16 -6.56 0.85 9.88
CA ALA A 16 -6.76 0.31 11.23
C ALA A 16 -5.62 -0.59 11.74
N GLY A 17 -4.68 -1.00 10.89
CA GLY A 17 -3.62 -1.91 11.29
C GLY A 17 -2.41 -1.94 10.37
N GLY A 18 -1.32 -2.55 10.84
CA GLY A 18 -0.10 -2.76 10.07
C GLY A 18 0.48 -1.46 9.50
N ILE A 19 0.86 -1.52 8.23
CA ILE A 19 1.42 -0.37 7.49
C ILE A 19 0.47 0.82 7.48
N GLY A 20 -0.85 0.57 7.33
CA GLY A 20 -1.85 1.65 7.31
C GLY A 20 -1.87 2.44 8.62
N ALA A 21 -1.83 1.76 9.76
CA ALA A 21 -1.82 2.42 11.07
C ALA A 21 -0.52 3.21 11.34
N ALA A 22 0.63 2.63 10.96
CA ALA A 22 1.91 3.34 11.03
C ALA A 22 1.91 4.59 10.12
N THR A 23 1.36 4.46 8.91
CA THR A 23 1.21 5.58 7.95
C THR A 23 0.32 6.68 8.53
N ALA A 24 -0.82 6.33 9.12
CA ALA A 24 -1.72 7.30 9.74
C ALA A 24 -1.03 8.06 10.87
N ARG A 25 -0.27 7.36 11.73
CA ARG A 25 0.54 8.01 12.80
C ARG A 25 1.63 8.89 12.23
N ALA A 26 2.37 8.43 11.24
CA ALA A 26 3.46 9.21 10.64
C ALA A 26 2.93 10.50 10.02
N LEU A 27 1.82 10.44 9.28
CA LEU A 27 1.18 11.62 8.71
C LEU A 27 0.66 12.58 9.80
N ALA A 28 0.00 12.05 10.82
CA ALA A 28 -0.49 12.87 11.94
C ALA A 28 0.67 13.55 12.70
N GLY A 29 1.80 12.85 12.87
CA GLY A 29 3.03 13.41 13.46
C GLY A 29 3.61 14.58 12.67
N GLU A 30 3.32 14.67 11.37
CA GLU A 30 3.68 15.79 10.49
C GLU A 30 2.59 16.88 10.41
N GLY A 31 1.58 16.82 11.29
CA GLY A 31 0.49 17.81 11.36
C GLY A 31 -0.62 17.61 10.32
N VAL A 32 -0.72 16.43 9.70
CA VAL A 32 -1.78 16.08 8.74
C VAL A 32 -3.05 15.67 9.50
N ARG A 33 -4.21 16.16 9.08
CA ARG A 33 -5.51 15.65 9.52
C ARG A 33 -5.80 14.34 8.78
N VAL A 34 -6.01 13.24 9.50
CA VAL A 34 -6.07 11.91 8.90
C VAL A 34 -7.46 11.29 9.06
N ALA A 35 -8.02 10.82 7.95
CA ALA A 35 -9.14 9.88 7.94
C ALA A 35 -8.60 8.44 7.89
N VAL A 36 -8.93 7.66 8.90
CA VAL A 36 -8.56 6.25 9.04
C VAL A 36 -9.70 5.40 8.51
N HIS A 37 -9.56 4.87 7.29
CA HIS A 37 -10.58 3.98 6.75
C HIS A 37 -10.41 2.55 7.28
N TYR A 38 -11.54 1.89 7.54
CA TYR A 38 -11.62 0.46 7.89
C TYR A 38 -12.81 -0.22 7.18
N HIS A 39 -12.73 -1.54 7.02
CA HIS A 39 -13.86 -2.36 6.59
C HIS A 39 -14.56 -3.00 7.80
N SER A 40 -13.85 -3.83 8.57
CA SER A 40 -14.40 -4.58 9.72
C SER A 40 -13.75 -4.25 11.07
N SER A 41 -12.57 -3.63 11.07
CA SER A 41 -11.77 -3.37 12.29
C SER A 41 -12.17 -2.06 12.98
N LYS A 42 -13.48 -1.90 13.31
CA LYS A 42 -14.05 -0.66 13.86
C LYS A 42 -13.31 -0.17 15.10
N THR A 43 -13.19 -1.03 16.12
CA THR A 43 -12.59 -0.66 17.41
C THR A 43 -11.14 -0.18 17.28
N GLN A 44 -10.35 -0.83 16.43
CA GLN A 44 -8.96 -0.45 16.17
C GLN A 44 -8.89 0.89 15.43
N ALA A 45 -9.77 1.10 14.43
CA ALA A 45 -9.82 2.34 13.66
C ALA A 45 -10.24 3.54 14.54
N GLU A 46 -11.29 3.40 15.35
CA GLU A 46 -11.76 4.45 16.26
C GLU A 46 -10.71 4.79 17.32
N ARG A 47 -10.04 3.76 17.89
CA ARG A 47 -8.96 3.98 18.84
C ARG A 47 -7.80 4.75 18.22
N LEU A 48 -7.37 4.36 17.01
CA LEU A 48 -6.29 5.06 16.32
C LEU A 48 -6.70 6.48 15.94
N ALA A 49 -7.91 6.67 15.42
CA ALA A 49 -8.42 7.99 15.07
C ALA A 49 -8.42 8.92 16.31
N HIS A 50 -8.88 8.42 17.47
CA HIS A 50 -8.81 9.17 18.72
C HIS A 50 -7.38 9.50 19.14
N GLU A 51 -6.45 8.51 19.03
CA GLU A 51 -5.03 8.68 19.37
C GLU A 51 -4.37 9.82 18.58
N ILE A 52 -4.68 9.91 17.26
CA ILE A 52 -4.04 10.88 16.36
C ILE A 52 -4.87 12.15 16.11
N GLY A 53 -6.00 12.32 16.81
CA GLY A 53 -6.90 13.45 16.56
C GLY A 53 -7.56 13.45 15.18
N GLY A 54 -7.72 12.27 14.57
CA GLY A 54 -8.32 12.05 13.26
C GLY A 54 -9.75 11.55 13.32
N VAL A 55 -10.25 11.02 12.22
CA VAL A 55 -11.60 10.44 12.09
C VAL A 55 -11.53 9.00 11.58
N ALA A 56 -12.47 8.15 11.98
CA ALA A 56 -12.60 6.80 11.47
C ALA A 56 -13.77 6.74 10.48
N LEU A 57 -13.54 6.17 9.28
CA LEU A 57 -14.54 6.03 8.22
C LEU A 57 -14.65 4.57 7.79
N GLN A 58 -15.89 4.08 7.68
CA GLN A 58 -16.16 2.69 7.29
C GLN A 58 -16.59 2.61 5.83
N ALA A 59 -16.01 1.67 5.08
CA ALA A 59 -16.49 1.27 3.75
C ALA A 59 -16.05 -0.15 3.40
N ASP A 60 -16.80 -0.86 2.57
CA ASP A 60 -16.27 -1.98 1.80
C ASP A 60 -15.78 -1.47 0.45
N LEU A 61 -14.48 -1.44 0.25
CA LEU A 61 -13.87 -0.90 -0.98
C LEU A 61 -14.05 -1.81 -2.21
N ARG A 62 -14.63 -3.01 -2.04
CA ARG A 62 -15.06 -3.87 -3.14
C ARG A 62 -16.43 -3.47 -3.67
N ASP A 63 -17.21 -2.75 -2.88
CA ASP A 63 -18.47 -2.16 -3.25
C ASP A 63 -18.25 -0.79 -3.91
N GLU A 64 -18.66 -0.65 -5.15
CA GLU A 64 -18.41 0.57 -5.95
C GLU A 64 -19.04 1.81 -5.34
N ALA A 65 -20.25 1.69 -4.77
CA ALA A 65 -20.96 2.82 -4.18
C ALA A 65 -20.24 3.30 -2.91
N GLN A 66 -19.89 2.38 -2.01
CA GLN A 66 -19.20 2.71 -0.76
C GLN A 66 -17.79 3.28 -1.04
N ALA A 67 -17.04 2.70 -1.98
CA ALA A 67 -15.74 3.22 -2.38
C ALA A 67 -15.82 4.63 -2.99
N THR A 68 -16.90 4.92 -3.72
CA THR A 68 -17.14 6.25 -4.31
C THR A 68 -17.47 7.29 -3.24
N GLU A 69 -18.30 6.94 -2.27
CA GLU A 69 -18.70 7.85 -1.18
C GLU A 69 -17.61 8.11 -0.14
N LEU A 70 -16.60 7.26 -0.06
CA LEU A 70 -15.53 7.39 0.95
C LEU A 70 -14.74 8.70 0.79
N ILE A 71 -14.48 9.15 -0.43
CA ILE A 71 -13.72 10.39 -0.69
C ILE A 71 -14.53 11.63 -0.27
N PRO A 72 -15.79 11.81 -0.70
CA PRO A 72 -16.66 12.88 -0.19
C PRO A 72 -16.77 12.88 1.35
N ALA A 73 -16.96 11.72 1.97
CA ALA A 73 -17.04 11.60 3.43
C ALA A 73 -15.75 12.06 4.12
N ALA A 74 -14.58 11.71 3.55
CA ALA A 74 -13.29 12.18 4.07
C ALA A 74 -13.14 13.71 3.93
N VAL A 75 -13.56 14.27 2.81
CA VAL A 75 -13.55 15.74 2.59
C VAL A 75 -14.48 16.44 3.57
N GLU A 76 -15.69 15.93 3.78
CA GLU A 76 -16.64 16.49 4.75
C GLU A 76 -16.07 16.49 6.17
N ALA A 77 -15.52 15.34 6.60
CA ALA A 77 -14.99 15.18 7.96
C ALA A 77 -13.71 16.01 8.21
N LEU A 78 -12.86 16.17 7.20
CA LEU A 78 -11.56 16.84 7.33
C LEU A 78 -11.56 18.28 6.79
N GLY A 79 -12.61 18.70 6.05
CA GLY A 79 -12.71 20.00 5.41
C GLY A 79 -11.91 20.13 4.09
N ARG A 80 -11.00 19.22 3.81
CA ARG A 80 -10.20 19.10 2.56
C ARG A 80 -9.60 17.70 2.46
N LEU A 81 -9.06 17.36 1.28
CA LEU A 81 -8.30 16.12 1.11
C LEU A 81 -7.17 16.36 0.09
N ASP A 82 -5.92 16.28 0.54
CA ASP A 82 -4.72 16.56 -0.27
C ASP A 82 -3.99 15.29 -0.70
N ALA A 83 -4.14 14.23 0.09
CA ALA A 83 -3.50 12.95 -0.19
C ALA A 83 -4.45 11.76 0.05
N CYS A 84 -4.27 10.72 -0.76
CA CYS A 84 -4.91 9.43 -0.54
C CYS A 84 -3.86 8.33 -0.58
N VAL A 85 -3.82 7.51 0.47
CA VAL A 85 -2.98 6.32 0.56
C VAL A 85 -3.86 5.09 0.38
N ALA A 86 -3.82 4.50 -0.82
CA ALA A 86 -4.55 3.29 -1.16
C ALA A 86 -3.76 2.07 -0.65
N ASN A 87 -3.90 1.79 0.65
CA ASN A 87 -3.17 0.75 1.37
C ASN A 87 -4.01 -0.51 1.62
N ALA A 88 -5.34 -0.42 1.64
CA ALA A 88 -6.21 -1.57 1.89
C ALA A 88 -5.86 -2.76 0.99
N GLY A 89 -5.79 -3.94 1.60
CA GLY A 89 -5.49 -5.18 0.90
C GLY A 89 -5.35 -6.34 1.88
N VAL A 90 -5.30 -7.54 1.33
CA VAL A 90 -5.12 -8.78 2.06
C VAL A 90 -4.00 -9.59 1.43
N TRP A 91 -3.25 -10.31 2.25
CA TRP A 91 -2.32 -11.34 1.81
C TRP A 91 -2.84 -12.68 2.31
N PRO A 92 -3.19 -13.61 1.41
CA PRO A 92 -3.63 -14.95 1.81
C PRO A 92 -2.44 -15.71 2.42
N SER A 93 -2.53 -16.16 3.66
CA SER A 93 -1.42 -16.85 4.35
C SER A 93 -1.16 -18.27 3.84
N GLU A 94 -2.14 -18.89 3.17
CA GLU A 94 -2.00 -20.25 2.64
C GLU A 94 -1.21 -20.23 1.32
N ASP A 95 -0.10 -20.98 1.28
CA ASP A 95 0.66 -21.26 0.06
C ASP A 95 -0.11 -22.24 -0.83
N VAL A 96 -0.54 -21.79 -2.00
CA VAL A 96 -1.25 -22.63 -2.97
C VAL A 96 -0.61 -22.49 -4.35
N PRO A 97 0.06 -23.56 -4.85
CA PRO A 97 0.62 -23.56 -6.20
C PRO A 97 -0.43 -23.24 -7.26
N VAL A 98 -0.06 -22.44 -8.28
CA VAL A 98 -1.00 -21.95 -9.30
C VAL A 98 -1.82 -23.03 -9.98
N GLY A 99 -1.26 -24.24 -10.18
CA GLY A 99 -1.98 -25.36 -10.75
C GLY A 99 -3.11 -25.94 -9.87
N ARG A 100 -3.19 -25.51 -8.61
CA ARG A 100 -4.22 -25.91 -7.64
C ARG A 100 -5.01 -24.73 -7.09
N LEU A 101 -4.68 -23.49 -7.52
CA LEU A 101 -5.31 -22.26 -7.02
C LEU A 101 -6.78 -22.21 -7.46
N PRO A 102 -7.76 -22.21 -6.51
CA PRO A 102 -9.17 -22.13 -6.86
C PRO A 102 -9.48 -20.77 -7.50
N LEU A 103 -10.31 -20.76 -8.54
CA LEU A 103 -10.73 -19.50 -9.22
C LEU A 103 -11.46 -18.54 -8.26
N GLU A 104 -12.16 -19.08 -7.27
CA GLU A 104 -12.82 -18.28 -6.24
C GLU A 104 -11.80 -17.50 -5.41
N ARG A 105 -10.73 -18.15 -4.92
CA ARG A 105 -9.64 -17.48 -4.19
C ARG A 105 -8.95 -16.44 -5.07
N TRP A 106 -8.67 -16.76 -6.33
CA TRP A 106 -8.12 -15.81 -7.30
C TRP A 106 -8.98 -14.55 -7.37
N ARG A 107 -10.29 -14.70 -7.60
CA ARG A 107 -11.23 -13.57 -7.69
C ARG A 107 -11.27 -12.77 -6.40
N ALA A 108 -11.41 -13.41 -5.25
CA ALA A 108 -11.44 -12.75 -3.95
C ALA A 108 -10.17 -11.94 -3.68
N THR A 109 -8.99 -12.47 -4.04
CA THR A 109 -7.71 -11.77 -3.87
C THR A 109 -7.59 -10.57 -4.82
N ILE A 110 -8.01 -10.73 -6.08
CA ILE A 110 -8.05 -9.61 -7.06
C ILE A 110 -9.01 -8.52 -6.57
N ASP A 111 -10.19 -8.88 -6.12
CA ASP A 111 -11.19 -7.90 -5.65
C ASP A 111 -10.72 -7.15 -4.41
N ALA A 112 -10.15 -7.85 -3.43
CA ALA A 112 -9.70 -7.24 -2.19
C ALA A 112 -8.44 -6.37 -2.35
N ASN A 113 -7.61 -6.62 -3.36
CA ASN A 113 -6.36 -5.88 -3.58
C ASN A 113 -6.45 -4.93 -4.77
N LEU A 114 -6.73 -5.44 -5.98
CA LEU A 114 -6.67 -4.65 -7.22
C LEU A 114 -7.94 -3.84 -7.44
N THR A 115 -9.12 -4.49 -7.39
CA THR A 115 -10.40 -3.81 -7.62
C THR A 115 -10.63 -2.73 -6.55
N ALA A 116 -10.40 -3.04 -5.27
CA ALA A 116 -10.52 -2.08 -4.17
C ALA A 116 -9.56 -0.88 -4.34
N THR A 117 -8.30 -1.13 -4.75
CA THR A 117 -7.33 -0.06 -5.04
C THR A 117 -7.77 0.78 -6.23
N PHE A 118 -8.26 0.16 -7.31
CA PHE A 118 -8.78 0.86 -8.49
C PHE A 118 -9.96 1.76 -8.13
N LEU A 119 -10.95 1.26 -7.39
CA LEU A 119 -12.14 2.04 -6.99
C LEU A 119 -11.75 3.23 -6.11
N THR A 120 -10.85 3.04 -5.16
CA THR A 120 -10.28 4.11 -4.32
C THR A 120 -9.56 5.16 -5.18
N ALA A 121 -8.67 4.71 -6.06
CA ALA A 121 -7.90 5.59 -6.95
C ALA A 121 -8.83 6.39 -7.88
N ARG A 122 -9.83 5.74 -8.47
CA ARG A 122 -10.83 6.37 -9.34
C ARG A 122 -11.59 7.47 -8.61
N ALA A 123 -12.06 7.20 -7.40
CA ALA A 123 -12.78 8.19 -6.60
C ALA A 123 -11.89 9.38 -6.24
N PHE A 124 -10.62 9.14 -5.87
CA PHE A 124 -9.68 10.21 -5.58
C PHE A 124 -9.25 10.98 -6.83
N CYS A 125 -9.11 10.35 -8.00
CA CYS A 125 -8.84 11.06 -9.26
C CYS A 125 -9.95 12.06 -9.62
N ARG A 126 -11.23 11.68 -9.42
CA ARG A 126 -12.36 12.64 -9.58
C ARG A 126 -12.26 13.83 -8.64
N HIS A 127 -11.81 13.61 -7.40
CA HIS A 127 -11.55 14.68 -6.44
C HIS A 127 -10.38 15.59 -6.91
N ILE A 128 -9.30 15.01 -7.40
CA ILE A 128 -8.16 15.76 -7.97
C ILE A 128 -8.58 16.61 -9.17
N GLU A 129 -9.43 16.09 -10.05
CA GLU A 129 -9.96 16.85 -11.19
C GLU A 129 -10.69 18.12 -10.73
N ALA A 130 -11.45 18.04 -9.64
CA ALA A 130 -12.19 19.18 -9.11
C ALA A 130 -11.29 20.16 -8.34
N THR A 131 -10.21 19.70 -7.71
CA THR A 131 -9.34 20.52 -6.84
C THR A 131 -8.05 20.99 -7.51
N GLY A 132 -7.64 20.39 -8.63
CA GLY A 132 -6.47 20.76 -9.43
C GLY A 132 -5.14 20.24 -8.88
N SER A 133 -5.12 19.53 -7.75
CA SER A 133 -3.90 18.98 -7.13
C SER A 133 -4.21 17.82 -6.20
N GLY A 134 -3.22 16.96 -5.92
CA GLY A 134 -3.32 15.90 -4.94
C GLY A 134 -2.20 14.87 -5.08
N SER A 135 -1.94 14.10 -4.04
CA SER A 135 -0.97 13.01 -4.03
C SER A 135 -1.67 11.68 -3.79
N LEU A 136 -1.62 10.78 -4.77
CA LEU A 136 -2.07 9.40 -4.64
C LEU A 136 -0.86 8.49 -4.42
N VAL A 137 -0.84 7.78 -3.30
CA VAL A 137 0.18 6.78 -2.99
C VAL A 137 -0.49 5.40 -2.94
N LEU A 138 -0.08 4.51 -3.83
CA LEU A 138 -0.58 3.14 -3.91
C LEU A 138 0.38 2.19 -3.18
N ILE A 139 -0.14 1.25 -2.40
CA ILE A 139 0.70 0.24 -1.75
C ILE A 139 0.68 -1.06 -2.55
N ALA A 140 1.79 -1.32 -3.24
CA ALA A 140 2.06 -2.57 -3.95
C ALA A 140 2.75 -3.61 -3.02
N SER A 141 3.70 -4.36 -3.54
CA SER A 141 4.53 -5.33 -2.81
C SER A 141 5.72 -5.76 -3.66
N THR A 142 6.80 -6.22 -3.04
CA THR A 142 7.88 -6.95 -3.73
C THR A 142 7.38 -8.24 -4.40
N ALA A 143 6.30 -8.84 -3.91
CA ALA A 143 5.63 -9.95 -4.60
C ALA A 143 5.17 -9.58 -6.01
N GLY A 144 4.75 -8.32 -6.23
CA GLY A 144 4.40 -7.80 -7.56
C GLY A 144 5.62 -7.47 -8.45
N LEU A 145 6.80 -7.35 -7.88
CA LEU A 145 8.04 -7.06 -8.61
C LEU A 145 8.82 -8.34 -8.98
N PHE A 146 8.89 -9.28 -8.04
CA PHE A 146 9.74 -10.46 -8.15
C PHE A 146 8.95 -11.78 -8.25
N GLY A 147 7.62 -11.72 -8.07
CA GLY A 147 6.78 -12.90 -7.89
C GLY A 147 6.85 -13.44 -6.47
N GLU A 148 5.88 -14.27 -6.12
CA GLU A 148 5.82 -14.99 -4.84
C GLU A 148 5.21 -16.36 -5.10
N ALA A 149 6.02 -17.41 -4.92
CA ALA A 149 5.56 -18.77 -5.09
C ALA A 149 4.41 -19.05 -4.12
N GLY A 150 3.37 -19.77 -4.58
CA GLY A 150 2.18 -20.07 -3.78
C GLY A 150 1.17 -18.92 -3.65
N HIS A 151 1.49 -17.72 -4.14
CA HIS A 151 0.68 -16.50 -4.03
C HIS A 151 0.53 -15.78 -5.39
N ALA A 152 0.30 -16.54 -6.46
CA ALA A 152 0.21 -15.99 -7.82
C ALA A 152 -0.93 -14.97 -7.98
N ASP A 153 -2.03 -15.15 -7.25
CA ASP A 153 -3.17 -14.23 -7.16
C ASP A 153 -2.75 -12.86 -6.57
N TYR A 154 -2.06 -12.89 -5.44
CA TYR A 154 -1.58 -11.69 -4.76
C TYR A 154 -0.48 -10.98 -5.58
N ALA A 155 0.50 -11.75 -6.07
CA ALA A 155 1.57 -11.22 -6.89
C ALA A 155 1.03 -10.53 -8.15
N ALA A 156 0.05 -11.14 -8.85
CA ALA A 156 -0.61 -10.55 -10.01
C ALA A 156 -1.32 -9.24 -9.66
N ALA A 157 -2.10 -9.20 -8.56
CA ALA A 157 -2.77 -7.98 -8.11
C ALA A 157 -1.78 -6.85 -7.81
N LYS A 158 -0.70 -7.15 -7.07
CA LYS A 158 0.31 -6.15 -6.68
C LYS A 158 1.19 -5.70 -7.85
N ALA A 159 1.46 -6.59 -8.82
CA ALA A 159 2.10 -6.21 -10.08
C ALA A 159 1.23 -5.26 -10.89
N ALA A 160 -0.07 -5.56 -11.05
CA ALA A 160 -0.99 -4.70 -11.78
C ALA A 160 -1.09 -3.29 -11.18
N ILE A 161 -1.06 -3.16 -9.85
CA ILE A 161 -1.04 -1.85 -9.16
C ILE A 161 0.22 -1.07 -9.51
N GLY A 162 1.40 -1.68 -9.39
CA GLY A 162 2.68 -0.99 -9.54
C GLY A 162 3.09 -0.75 -10.99
N GLN A 163 2.90 -1.74 -11.85
CA GLN A 163 3.42 -1.74 -13.22
C GLN A 163 2.40 -1.31 -14.28
N GLY A 164 1.11 -1.30 -13.95
CA GLY A 164 0.06 -0.92 -14.89
C GLY A 164 -0.74 0.29 -14.41
N LEU A 165 -1.54 0.12 -13.36
CA LEU A 165 -2.50 1.12 -12.88
C LEU A 165 -1.84 2.46 -12.55
N ALA A 166 -0.77 2.45 -11.74
CA ALA A 166 -0.07 3.67 -11.34
C ALA A 166 0.48 4.45 -12.53
N LEU A 167 1.04 3.75 -13.52
CA LEU A 167 1.63 4.37 -14.71
C LEU A 167 0.57 4.97 -15.64
N SER A 168 -0.61 4.36 -15.73
CA SER A 168 -1.74 4.94 -16.45
C SER A 168 -2.25 6.20 -15.74
N LEU A 169 -2.51 6.09 -14.42
CA LEU A 169 -3.06 7.18 -13.62
C LEU A 169 -2.17 8.42 -13.64
N LYS A 170 -0.83 8.29 -13.49
CA LYS A 170 0.08 9.45 -13.54
C LYS A 170 0.01 10.23 -14.84
N ASN A 171 -0.29 9.55 -15.96
CA ASN A 171 -0.42 10.17 -17.27
C ASN A 171 -1.80 10.80 -17.48
N GLU A 172 -2.80 10.30 -16.78
CA GLU A 172 -4.20 10.77 -16.89
C GLU A 172 -4.45 11.99 -16.00
N VAL A 173 -4.09 11.91 -14.71
CA VAL A 173 -4.41 12.97 -13.73
C VAL A 173 -3.81 14.31 -14.08
N VAL A 174 -2.62 14.34 -14.69
CA VAL A 174 -1.94 15.59 -15.07
C VAL A 174 -2.61 16.35 -16.20
N ARG A 175 -3.56 15.73 -16.92
CA ARG A 175 -4.32 16.38 -18.00
C ARG A 175 -5.30 17.44 -17.44
N THR A 176 -5.83 17.17 -16.26
CA THR A 176 -6.79 18.06 -15.58
C THR A 176 -6.19 18.71 -14.33
N ALA A 177 -5.21 18.09 -13.70
CA ALA A 177 -4.55 18.57 -12.49
C ALA A 177 -3.01 18.50 -12.63
N PRO A 178 -2.37 19.50 -13.23
CA PRO A 178 -0.93 19.45 -13.56
C PRO A 178 0.03 19.28 -12.36
N ARG A 179 -0.46 19.51 -11.13
CA ARG A 179 0.31 19.30 -9.89
C ARG A 179 -0.02 17.98 -9.18
N ALA A 180 -0.90 17.17 -9.76
CA ALA A 180 -1.24 15.88 -9.20
C ALA A 180 -0.09 14.88 -9.40
N ARG A 181 0.11 14.02 -8.40
CA ARG A 181 1.17 13.00 -8.42
C ARG A 181 0.59 11.63 -8.07
N VAL A 182 1.10 10.61 -8.73
CA VAL A 182 0.74 9.21 -8.46
C VAL A 182 2.03 8.41 -8.31
N ASN A 183 2.24 7.84 -7.14
CA ASN A 183 3.41 7.01 -6.85
C ASN A 183 3.02 5.71 -6.16
N VAL A 184 3.96 4.79 -6.08
CA VAL A 184 3.79 3.49 -5.47
C VAL A 184 4.88 3.29 -4.42
N VAL A 185 4.51 2.72 -3.28
CA VAL A 185 5.44 2.09 -2.36
C VAL A 185 5.27 0.57 -2.49
N ALA A 186 6.36 -0.15 -2.68
CA ALA A 186 6.40 -1.60 -2.76
C ALA A 186 7.17 -2.16 -1.54
N PRO A 187 6.46 -2.48 -0.44
CA PRO A 187 7.09 -3.09 0.73
C PRO A 187 7.63 -4.48 0.43
N GLY A 188 8.76 -4.82 1.04
CA GLY A 188 9.16 -6.21 1.25
C GLY A 188 8.51 -6.80 2.51
N TRP A 189 9.11 -7.86 3.02
CA TRP A 189 8.70 -8.46 4.29
C TRP A 189 8.77 -7.42 5.41
N THR A 190 7.61 -7.21 6.04
CA THR A 190 7.42 -6.17 7.05
C THR A 190 6.72 -6.78 8.26
N VAL A 191 7.23 -6.51 9.46
CA VAL A 191 6.61 -6.97 10.71
C VAL A 191 5.27 -6.26 10.89
N SER A 192 4.18 -7.01 10.82
CA SER A 192 2.82 -6.48 10.94
C SER A 192 1.86 -7.56 11.46
N PRO A 193 0.66 -7.22 11.92
CA PRO A 193 -0.33 -8.23 12.28
C PRO A 193 -0.67 -9.21 11.15
N MET A 194 -0.52 -8.81 9.90
CA MET A 194 -0.75 -9.65 8.72
C MET A 194 0.32 -10.73 8.57
N THR A 195 1.56 -10.43 8.87
CA THR A 195 2.74 -11.29 8.63
C THR A 195 3.28 -11.96 9.89
N ALA A 196 2.84 -11.52 11.08
CA ALA A 196 3.44 -11.91 12.36
C ALA A 196 3.45 -13.43 12.61
N LYS A 197 2.45 -14.16 12.09
CA LYS A 197 2.36 -15.62 12.26
C LYS A 197 3.36 -16.37 11.36
N ASP A 198 3.74 -15.76 10.25
CA ASP A 198 4.58 -16.37 9.21
C ASP A 198 6.05 -15.98 9.35
N LEU A 199 6.37 -14.97 10.19
CA LEU A 199 7.73 -14.52 10.48
C LEU A 199 8.38 -15.35 11.62
N THR A 200 8.57 -16.64 11.37
CA THR A 200 9.39 -17.51 12.22
C THR A 200 10.87 -17.19 12.03
N GLU A 201 11.75 -17.64 12.93
CA GLU A 201 13.21 -17.47 12.77
C GLU A 201 13.71 -18.06 11.44
N GLU A 202 13.17 -19.21 11.03
CA GLU A 202 13.48 -19.85 9.75
C GLU A 202 13.06 -18.99 8.57
N THR A 203 11.79 -18.50 8.58
CA THR A 203 11.28 -17.60 7.53
C THR A 203 12.13 -16.33 7.47
N VAL A 204 12.45 -15.72 8.61
CA VAL A 204 13.27 -14.50 8.66
C VAL A 204 14.66 -14.79 8.07
N ALA A 205 15.31 -15.90 8.41
CA ALA A 205 16.61 -16.28 7.84
C ALA A 205 16.53 -16.46 6.32
N GLN A 206 15.47 -17.14 5.83
CA GLN A 206 15.27 -17.38 4.41
C GLN A 206 15.01 -16.08 3.62
N VAL A 207 14.07 -15.24 4.08
CA VAL A 207 13.69 -14.03 3.33
C VAL A 207 14.80 -12.97 3.37
N THR A 208 15.57 -12.90 4.45
CA THR A 208 16.68 -11.95 4.57
C THR A 208 17.95 -12.43 3.84
N ALA A 209 18.03 -13.68 3.43
CA ALA A 209 19.19 -14.20 2.69
C ALA A 209 19.44 -13.47 1.37
N THR A 210 18.38 -12.92 0.74
CA THR A 210 18.48 -12.13 -0.50
C THR A 210 18.50 -10.62 -0.27
N MET A 211 18.48 -10.17 1.00
CA MET A 211 18.45 -8.74 1.35
C MET A 211 19.85 -8.24 1.69
N ALA A 212 20.23 -7.09 1.13
CA ALA A 212 21.49 -6.44 1.48
C ALA A 212 21.53 -6.03 2.97
N LEU A 213 20.42 -5.53 3.52
CA LEU A 213 20.33 -5.11 4.93
C LEU A 213 20.13 -6.26 5.92
N ARG A 214 19.82 -7.46 5.45
CA ARG A 214 19.60 -8.67 6.26
C ARG A 214 18.67 -8.47 7.46
N LYS A 215 17.63 -7.65 7.29
CA LYS A 215 16.61 -7.44 8.30
C LYS A 215 15.24 -7.28 7.64
N VAL A 216 14.20 -7.75 8.31
CA VAL A 216 12.81 -7.48 7.98
C VAL A 216 12.49 -6.02 8.32
N ALA A 217 11.67 -5.36 7.53
CA ALA A 217 11.29 -3.97 7.77
C ALA A 217 10.28 -3.86 8.93
N ASP A 218 10.31 -2.74 9.63
CA ASP A 218 9.21 -2.29 10.48
C ASP A 218 8.17 -1.52 9.65
N THR A 219 6.93 -1.46 10.15
CA THR A 219 5.88 -0.67 9.48
C THR A 219 6.24 0.81 9.35
N ASP A 220 7.04 1.34 10.26
CA ASP A 220 7.52 2.72 10.23
C ASP A 220 8.49 3.00 9.09
N ASP A 221 9.27 2.00 8.65
CA ASP A 221 10.14 2.15 7.48
C ASP A 221 9.32 2.43 6.22
N ILE A 222 8.16 1.78 6.11
CA ILE A 222 7.22 1.98 5.02
C ILE A 222 6.48 3.31 5.17
N ALA A 223 5.99 3.60 6.37
CA ALA A 223 5.20 4.80 6.68
C ALA A 223 5.95 6.10 6.37
N ARG A 224 7.24 6.17 6.72
CA ARG A 224 8.10 7.34 6.38
C ARG A 224 8.24 7.54 4.88
N SER A 225 8.35 6.46 4.11
CA SER A 225 8.40 6.53 2.65
C SER A 225 7.07 7.02 2.04
N VAL A 226 5.95 6.62 2.61
CA VAL A 226 4.61 7.11 2.22
C VAL A 226 4.46 8.59 2.54
N ALA A 227 4.84 9.04 3.74
CA ALA A 227 4.77 10.44 4.14
C ALA A 227 5.63 11.33 3.21
N PHE A 228 6.84 10.88 2.85
CA PHE A 228 7.69 11.55 1.86
C PHE A 228 6.94 11.74 0.52
N LEU A 229 6.31 10.69 -0.02
CA LEU A 229 5.60 10.75 -1.29
C LEU A 229 4.31 11.59 -1.22
N CYS A 230 3.68 11.72 -0.05
CA CYS A 230 2.55 12.62 0.16
C CYS A 230 2.96 14.10 0.10
N SER A 231 4.20 14.43 0.45
CA SER A 231 4.72 15.79 0.51
C SER A 231 4.94 16.41 -0.88
N GLU A 232 4.32 17.55 -1.16
CA GLU A 232 4.63 18.33 -2.37
C GLU A 232 6.01 18.99 -2.23
N ARG A 233 6.37 19.45 -1.03
CA ARG A 233 7.66 20.11 -0.77
C ARG A 233 8.85 19.17 -0.98
N ALA A 234 8.75 17.91 -0.52
CA ALA A 234 9.83 16.94 -0.59
C ALA A 234 9.83 16.11 -1.88
N ALA A 235 8.65 15.81 -2.43
CA ALA A 235 8.45 14.93 -3.57
C ALA A 235 7.67 15.58 -4.73
N GLY A 236 7.63 16.92 -4.83
CA GLY A 236 6.83 17.64 -5.83
C GLY A 236 7.20 17.34 -7.29
N HIS A 237 8.39 16.84 -7.56
CA HIS A 237 8.82 16.40 -8.89
C HIS A 237 8.94 14.86 -9.03
N VAL A 238 8.32 14.12 -8.09
CA VAL A 238 8.32 12.66 -8.08
C VAL A 238 6.91 12.15 -8.43
N THR A 239 6.75 11.56 -9.60
CA THR A 239 5.51 10.91 -10.03
C THR A 239 5.81 9.70 -10.89
N GLY A 240 4.94 8.67 -10.86
CA GLY A 240 5.09 7.42 -11.59
C GLY A 240 6.22 6.51 -11.07
N GLN A 241 6.72 6.76 -9.86
CA GLN A 241 7.79 5.95 -9.29
C GLN A 241 7.24 4.79 -8.46
N VAL A 242 7.95 3.67 -8.52
CA VAL A 242 7.77 2.54 -7.59
C VAL A 242 8.95 2.54 -6.63
N LEU A 243 8.72 3.05 -5.42
CA LEU A 243 9.71 3.07 -4.35
C LEU A 243 9.68 1.73 -3.62
N THR A 244 10.68 0.90 -3.84
CA THR A 244 10.83 -0.38 -3.15
C THR A 244 11.47 -0.18 -1.78
N VAL A 245 10.76 -0.59 -0.73
CA VAL A 245 11.23 -0.52 0.67
C VAL A 245 11.37 -1.95 1.18
N ALA A 246 12.50 -2.59 0.88
CA ALA A 246 12.70 -4.02 1.05
C ALA A 246 14.13 -4.41 1.44
N GLY A 247 14.90 -3.50 2.03
CA GLY A 247 16.25 -3.79 2.48
C GLY A 247 17.23 -4.23 1.38
N GLY A 248 16.97 -3.84 0.12
CA GLY A 248 17.78 -4.27 -1.02
C GLY A 248 17.51 -5.71 -1.44
N MET A 249 16.29 -6.22 -1.18
CA MET A 249 15.85 -7.55 -1.63
C MET A 249 16.03 -7.68 -3.15
N GLU A 250 16.63 -8.78 -3.58
CA GLU A 250 16.73 -9.17 -4.97
C GLU A 250 15.82 -10.37 -5.24
N GLY A 251 15.24 -10.45 -6.43
CA GLY A 251 14.36 -11.56 -6.84
C GLY A 251 15.10 -12.88 -7.12
N ARG A 252 16.26 -13.13 -6.49
CA ARG A 252 17.03 -14.35 -6.66
C ARG A 252 16.49 -15.48 -5.80
N LEU A 253 16.35 -16.67 -6.41
CA LEU A 253 16.18 -17.89 -5.65
C LEU A 253 17.55 -18.36 -5.16
N LEU A 254 17.76 -18.36 -3.86
CA LEU A 254 18.91 -19.01 -3.24
C LEU A 254 18.53 -20.47 -2.96
N HIS A 255 19.12 -21.38 -3.70
CA HIS A 255 19.05 -22.79 -3.36
C HIS A 255 20.02 -23.03 -2.18
N GLY A 256 19.60 -23.78 -1.17
CA GLY A 256 20.50 -24.34 -0.16
C GLY A 256 21.65 -25.15 -0.79
N GLU A 257 22.53 -25.73 0.02
CA GLU A 257 23.66 -26.54 -0.49
C GLU A 257 23.22 -27.40 -1.65
N VAL A 258 23.96 -27.33 -2.76
CA VAL A 258 23.68 -28.09 -3.97
C VAL A 258 23.73 -29.57 -3.56
N GLY A 259 22.56 -30.16 -3.35
CA GLY A 259 22.47 -31.61 -3.16
C GLY A 259 23.08 -32.34 -4.37
N PRO A 260 23.37 -33.63 -4.28
CA PRO A 260 24.14 -34.38 -5.30
C PRO A 260 23.55 -34.42 -6.71
N GLY A 261 22.57 -33.55 -6.99
CA GLY A 261 21.90 -33.39 -8.30
C GLY A 261 22.20 -32.07 -9.03
N GLY A 262 23.00 -31.15 -8.47
CA GLY A 262 23.42 -29.95 -9.18
C GLY A 262 24.40 -30.33 -10.30
N ARG A 263 23.94 -30.36 -11.53
CA ARG A 263 24.77 -30.67 -12.72
C ARG A 263 25.05 -29.41 -13.49
N LEU A 264 26.34 -29.27 -13.88
CA LEU A 264 26.66 -28.43 -15.03
C LEU A 264 25.97 -29.05 -16.26
N PRO A 265 25.47 -28.23 -17.20
CA PRO A 265 24.87 -28.70 -18.43
C PRO A 265 25.85 -29.51 -19.28
#